data_6466355bf0163e8c4f97cd6c4bf94c5e
#
_entry.id   6466355bf0163e8c4f97cd6c4bf94c5e
#
_cell.length_a   1.000
_cell.length_b   1.000
_cell.length_c   1.000
_cell.angle_alpha   90.00
_cell.angle_beta   90.00
_cell.angle_gamma   90.00
#
_symmetry.space_group_name_H-M   'P 1'
#
loop_
_entity.id
_entity.type
_entity.pdbx_description
1 polymer ?
#
loop_
_entity_poly.entity_id
_entity_poly.type
_entity_poly.pdbx_seq_one_letter_code
_entity_poly.pdbx_strand_id
1 'polypeptide(L)'
;MSILAIDTVGTGSSIAIVDYDGNCFVERNSASNNHVESFFQILNTLFDKHNYNYDKIDHLAVVVGPGSFTGIRVGISAAQGINLATNKPLYGVNALEVQAYTISLLCTNSKKNIRAIIKNAQGFYTQLFDFNLLPLSGPTAAREPGSKCHAISSDCITHMDCNLNASHAGLLVHYRLKNKQKLNEVEALYLNEPQYMKSL
;
A
#
# COMPACT_ATOMS: atom_id res chain seq x y z
N MET A 1 15.58 -9.09 9.90
CA MET A 1 14.88 -8.74 8.64
C MET A 1 14.20 -7.41 8.85
N SER A 2 14.61 -6.40 8.11
CA SER A 2 14.01 -5.06 8.15
C SER A 2 13.51 -4.68 6.75
N ILE A 3 12.38 -3.99 6.69
CA ILE A 3 11.70 -3.65 5.44
C ILE A 3 11.51 -2.14 5.39
N LEU A 4 12.01 -1.49 4.33
CA LEU A 4 11.70 -0.11 4.02
C LEU A 4 10.47 -0.10 3.10
N ALA A 5 9.37 0.45 3.59
CA ALA A 5 8.10 0.52 2.87
C ALA A 5 7.79 1.95 2.44
N ILE A 6 7.24 2.09 1.24
CA ILE A 6 6.95 3.36 0.57
C ILE A 6 5.48 3.37 0.15
N ASP A 7 4.75 4.40 0.57
CA ASP A 7 3.37 4.66 0.13
C ASP A 7 3.21 6.13 -0.25
N THR A 8 2.93 6.36 -1.53
CA THR A 8 2.69 7.68 -2.13
C THR A 8 1.36 7.73 -2.88
N VAL A 9 0.53 6.68 -2.77
CA VAL A 9 -0.69 6.55 -3.58
C VAL A 9 -1.93 7.20 -2.95
N GLY A 10 -1.90 7.41 -1.63
CA GLY A 10 -2.97 8.04 -0.86
C GLY A 10 -2.86 9.57 -0.81
N THR A 11 -3.39 10.15 0.27
CA THR A 11 -3.27 11.59 0.56
C THR A 11 -1.92 11.87 1.22
N GLY A 12 -0.96 12.34 0.43
CA GLY A 12 0.41 12.59 0.88
C GLY A 12 1.34 11.40 0.64
N SER A 13 2.54 11.51 1.21
CA SER A 13 3.57 10.47 1.14
C SER A 13 3.89 9.96 2.54
N SER A 14 4.10 8.68 2.67
CA SER A 14 4.60 8.06 3.90
C SER A 14 5.70 7.06 3.60
N ILE A 15 6.66 6.96 4.51
CA ILE A 15 7.74 5.97 4.47
C ILE A 15 7.80 5.32 5.85
N ALA A 16 8.02 4.02 5.89
CA ALA A 16 8.12 3.29 7.13
C ALA A 16 9.26 2.28 7.10
N ILE A 17 9.81 2.01 8.27
CA ILE A 17 10.67 0.85 8.50
C ILE A 17 9.89 -0.12 9.38
N VAL A 18 9.83 -1.37 8.97
CA VAL A 18 9.31 -2.48 9.77
C VAL A 18 10.48 -3.38 10.13
N ASP A 19 10.76 -3.52 11.42
CA ASP A 19 11.88 -4.34 11.90
C ASP A 19 11.53 -5.84 11.95
N TYR A 20 12.50 -6.65 12.42
CA TYR A 20 12.34 -8.11 12.55
C TYR A 20 11.15 -8.51 13.45
N ASP A 21 10.91 -7.75 14.51
CA ASP A 21 9.87 -8.04 15.50
C ASP A 21 8.50 -7.50 15.07
N GLY A 22 8.44 -6.70 14.00
CA GLY A 22 7.24 -6.07 13.48
C GLY A 22 6.99 -4.67 14.08
N ASN A 23 7.98 -4.08 14.78
CA ASN A 23 7.86 -2.69 15.20
C ASN A 23 7.95 -1.79 13.98
N CYS A 24 7.15 -0.72 14.00
CA CYS A 24 6.99 0.20 12.88
C CYS A 24 7.47 1.60 13.25
N PHE A 25 8.36 2.14 12.45
CA PHE A 25 8.79 3.53 12.49
C PHE A 25 8.27 4.22 11.25
N VAL A 26 7.50 5.29 11.39
CA VAL A 26 6.78 5.94 10.27
C VAL A 26 7.01 7.43 10.26
N GLU A 27 7.33 7.95 9.10
CA GLU A 27 7.31 9.38 8.82
C GLU A 27 6.35 9.67 7.67
N ARG A 28 5.67 10.83 7.75
CA ARG A 28 4.63 11.25 6.80
C ARG A 28 4.75 12.70 6.42
N ASN A 29 4.36 13.02 5.19
CA ASN A 29 4.08 14.38 4.78
C ASN A 29 2.66 14.45 4.20
N SER A 30 1.83 15.31 4.78
CA SER A 30 0.46 15.56 4.29
C SER A 30 0.39 16.69 3.26
N ALA A 31 1.49 17.40 2.98
CA ALA A 31 1.53 18.48 2.01
C ALA A 31 1.48 17.91 0.58
N SER A 32 0.43 18.28 -0.17
CA SER A 32 0.13 17.75 -1.49
C SER A 32 1.00 18.28 -2.64
N ASN A 33 1.89 19.24 -2.41
CA ASN A 33 2.43 20.05 -3.51
C ASN A 33 3.85 19.71 -3.99
N ASN A 34 4.63 18.87 -3.29
CA ASN A 34 6.00 18.50 -3.72
C ASN A 34 6.35 17.06 -3.32
N HIS A 35 5.72 16.09 -3.98
CA HIS A 35 5.90 14.67 -3.65
C HIS A 35 7.36 14.18 -3.73
N VAL A 36 8.16 14.68 -4.66
CA VAL A 36 9.53 14.19 -4.88
C VAL A 36 10.51 14.77 -3.88
N GLU A 37 10.50 16.08 -3.67
CA GLU A 37 11.41 16.75 -2.71
C GLU A 37 11.11 16.30 -1.28
N SER A 38 9.83 16.20 -0.94
CA SER A 38 9.42 15.75 0.39
C SER A 38 9.77 14.29 0.66
N PHE A 39 9.82 13.43 -0.37
CA PHE A 39 10.14 12.02 -0.21
C PHE A 39 11.50 11.80 0.45
N PHE A 40 12.57 12.37 -0.11
CA PHE A 40 13.91 12.19 0.44
C PHE A 40 14.09 12.88 1.80
N GLN A 41 13.40 14.00 2.06
CA GLN A 41 13.38 14.62 3.38
C GLN A 41 12.75 13.71 4.44
N ILE A 42 11.61 13.08 4.12
CA ILE A 42 10.95 12.10 4.99
C ILE A 42 11.87 10.90 5.25
N LEU A 43 12.50 10.37 4.21
CA LEU A 43 13.40 9.23 4.31
C LEU A 43 14.63 9.52 5.20
N ASN A 44 15.28 10.66 4.97
CA ASN A 44 16.41 11.07 5.79
C ASN A 44 15.98 11.27 7.26
N THR A 45 14.85 11.95 7.48
CA THR A 45 14.30 12.15 8.84
C THR A 45 14.04 10.80 9.53
N LEU A 46 13.46 9.82 8.81
CA LEU A 46 13.20 8.48 9.35
C LEU A 46 14.51 7.76 9.72
N PHE A 47 15.50 7.81 8.86
CA PHE A 47 16.81 7.19 9.10
C PHE A 47 17.54 7.82 10.28
N ASP A 48 17.59 9.15 10.34
CA ASP A 48 18.27 9.89 11.41
C ASP A 48 17.63 9.65 12.77
N LYS A 49 16.29 9.74 12.85
CA LYS A 49 15.55 9.56 14.11
C LYS A 49 15.70 8.15 14.71
N HIS A 50 15.81 7.15 13.86
CA HIS A 50 15.79 5.75 14.31
C HIS A 50 17.14 5.04 14.11
N ASN A 51 18.19 5.79 13.75
CA ASN A 51 19.54 5.26 13.52
C ASN A 51 19.55 4.11 12.49
N TYR A 52 18.82 4.30 11.39
CA TYR A 52 18.83 3.42 10.23
C TYR A 52 19.66 4.01 9.09
N ASN A 53 20.06 3.14 8.18
CA ASN A 53 20.66 3.47 6.89
C ASN A 53 20.31 2.33 5.91
N TYR A 54 20.70 2.45 4.65
CA TYR A 54 20.42 1.42 3.65
C TYR A 54 21.04 0.07 3.97
N ASP A 55 22.17 0.00 4.65
CA ASP A 55 22.83 -1.27 4.98
C ASP A 55 22.01 -2.10 5.97
N LYS A 56 21.24 -1.42 6.84
CA LYS A 56 20.36 -2.07 7.82
C LYS A 56 19.01 -2.49 7.25
N ILE A 57 18.72 -2.19 5.98
CA ILE A 57 17.50 -2.60 5.29
C ILE A 57 17.77 -3.90 4.53
N ASP A 58 16.89 -4.87 4.66
CA ASP A 58 16.98 -6.16 3.95
C ASP A 58 16.09 -6.23 2.72
N HIS A 59 14.91 -5.58 2.78
CA HIS A 59 13.89 -5.64 1.75
C HIS A 59 13.25 -4.26 1.51
N LEU A 60 12.72 -4.05 0.31
CA LEU A 60 11.97 -2.87 -0.08
C LEU A 60 10.53 -3.27 -0.42
N ALA A 61 9.58 -2.43 -0.03
CA ALA A 61 8.16 -2.57 -0.39
C ALA A 61 7.64 -1.24 -0.93
N VAL A 62 6.83 -1.27 -1.99
CA VAL A 62 6.18 -0.08 -2.54
C VAL A 62 4.72 -0.35 -2.85
N VAL A 63 3.84 0.58 -2.46
CA VAL A 63 2.44 0.52 -2.84
C VAL A 63 2.30 0.90 -4.31
N VAL A 64 1.82 -0.03 -5.13
CA VAL A 64 1.75 0.10 -6.60
C VAL A 64 0.41 0.63 -7.10
N GLY A 65 -0.51 0.99 -6.21
CA GLY A 65 -1.88 1.43 -6.49
C GLY A 65 -2.92 0.42 -5.99
N PRO A 66 -4.22 0.66 -6.26
CA PRO A 66 -4.74 1.82 -6.97
C PRO A 66 -4.69 3.09 -6.13
N GLY A 67 -4.63 4.25 -6.79
CA GLY A 67 -4.59 5.56 -6.13
C GLY A 67 -4.15 6.69 -7.06
N SER A 68 -3.46 7.67 -6.51
CA SER A 68 -2.94 8.83 -7.26
C SER A 68 -2.01 8.39 -8.39
N PHE A 69 -2.32 8.79 -9.61
CA PHE A 69 -1.51 8.48 -10.79
C PHE A 69 -0.05 8.98 -10.67
N THR A 70 0.13 10.21 -10.22
CA THR A 70 1.46 10.77 -9.96
C THR A 70 2.13 10.07 -8.78
N GLY A 71 1.39 9.82 -7.71
CA GLY A 71 1.90 9.13 -6.53
C GLY A 71 2.41 7.73 -6.85
N ILE A 72 1.67 6.92 -7.63
CA ILE A 72 2.12 5.59 -8.06
C ILE A 72 3.48 5.67 -8.75
N ARG A 73 3.65 6.60 -9.70
CA ARG A 73 4.90 6.76 -10.44
C ARG A 73 6.05 7.22 -9.55
N VAL A 74 5.82 8.19 -8.70
CA VAL A 74 6.84 8.70 -7.75
C VAL A 74 7.32 7.60 -6.83
N GLY A 75 6.40 6.87 -6.21
CA GLY A 75 6.75 5.78 -5.29
C GLY A 75 7.53 4.67 -5.97
N ILE A 76 7.06 4.19 -7.12
CA ILE A 76 7.72 3.13 -7.88
C ILE A 76 9.11 3.57 -8.34
N SER A 77 9.24 4.80 -8.91
CA SER A 77 10.55 5.29 -9.38
C SER A 77 11.55 5.44 -8.24
N ALA A 78 11.11 5.96 -7.08
CA ALA A 78 11.95 6.08 -5.90
C ALA A 78 12.39 4.70 -5.38
N ALA A 79 11.47 3.75 -5.27
CA ALA A 79 11.76 2.38 -4.83
C ALA A 79 12.72 1.66 -5.79
N GLN A 80 12.52 1.79 -7.09
CA GLN A 80 13.41 1.22 -8.12
C GLN A 80 14.80 1.86 -8.09
N GLY A 81 14.89 3.18 -7.87
CA GLY A 81 16.17 3.87 -7.69
C GLY A 81 16.95 3.35 -6.49
N ILE A 82 16.27 3.15 -5.35
CA ILE A 82 16.87 2.56 -4.14
C ILE A 82 17.26 1.09 -4.39
N ASN A 83 16.40 0.31 -5.05
CA ASN A 83 16.69 -1.08 -5.41
C ASN A 83 17.96 -1.17 -6.29
N LEU A 84 18.06 -0.33 -7.31
CA LEU A 84 19.22 -0.30 -8.20
C LEU A 84 20.52 0.06 -7.47
N ALA A 85 20.45 1.04 -6.54
CA ALA A 85 21.61 1.49 -5.78
C ALA A 85 22.05 0.49 -4.71
N THR A 86 21.12 -0.30 -4.14
CA THR A 86 21.37 -1.15 -2.97
C THR A 86 21.32 -2.63 -3.27
N ASN A 87 20.81 -3.03 -4.43
CA ASN A 87 20.54 -4.42 -4.82
C ASN A 87 19.67 -5.21 -3.82
N LYS A 88 18.78 -4.48 -3.07
CA LYS A 88 17.85 -5.09 -2.11
C LYS A 88 16.60 -5.60 -2.84
N PRO A 89 16.05 -6.77 -2.50
CA PRO A 89 14.79 -7.26 -3.07
C PRO A 89 13.67 -6.24 -2.90
N LEU A 90 12.94 -5.95 -3.99
CA LEU A 90 11.86 -4.98 -4.04
C LEU A 90 10.54 -5.65 -4.40
N TYR A 91 9.48 -5.38 -3.62
CA TYR A 91 8.16 -5.98 -3.77
C TYR A 91 7.08 -4.91 -3.97
N GLY A 92 6.17 -5.17 -4.92
CA GLY A 92 4.96 -4.39 -5.12
C GLY A 92 3.82 -4.89 -4.23
N VAL A 93 3.08 -3.97 -3.61
CA VAL A 93 1.87 -4.30 -2.84
C VAL A 93 0.69 -3.47 -3.33
N ASN A 94 -0.45 -4.14 -3.55
CA ASN A 94 -1.69 -3.49 -3.92
C ASN A 94 -2.30 -2.79 -2.68
N ALA A 95 -2.73 -1.54 -2.80
CA ALA A 95 -3.33 -0.78 -1.72
C ALA A 95 -4.59 -1.45 -1.13
N LEU A 96 -5.38 -2.16 -1.96
CA LEU A 96 -6.54 -2.93 -1.49
C LEU A 96 -6.13 -4.17 -0.68
N GLU A 97 -5.02 -4.82 -1.03
CA GLU A 97 -4.45 -5.90 -0.21
C GLU A 97 -3.95 -5.37 1.15
N VAL A 98 -3.31 -4.20 1.14
CA VAL A 98 -2.87 -3.52 2.38
C VAL A 98 -4.07 -3.24 3.28
N GLN A 99 -5.17 -2.75 2.70
CA GLN A 99 -6.39 -2.50 3.46
C GLN A 99 -7.02 -3.79 3.99
N ALA A 100 -7.12 -4.83 3.16
CA ALA A 100 -7.65 -6.12 3.58
C ALA A 100 -6.85 -6.72 4.74
N TYR A 101 -5.52 -6.66 4.67
CA TYR A 101 -4.64 -7.07 5.76
C TYR A 101 -4.88 -6.26 7.04
N THR A 102 -5.01 -4.94 6.93
CA THR A 102 -5.29 -4.07 8.08
C THR A 102 -6.64 -4.42 8.74
N ILE A 103 -7.68 -4.67 7.93
CA ILE A 103 -8.98 -5.11 8.41
C ILE A 103 -8.86 -6.46 9.13
N SER A 104 -8.08 -7.40 8.61
CA SER A 104 -7.89 -8.72 9.22
C SER A 104 -7.25 -8.62 10.60
N LEU A 105 -6.34 -7.67 10.83
CA LEU A 105 -5.74 -7.41 12.14
C LEU A 105 -6.75 -6.86 13.16
N LEU A 106 -7.73 -6.06 12.68
CA LEU A 106 -8.78 -5.50 13.53
C LEU A 106 -9.86 -6.54 13.87
N CYS A 107 -10.03 -7.56 13.05
CA CYS A 107 -11.12 -8.53 13.12
C CYS A 107 -10.62 -9.97 13.29
N THR A 108 -9.69 -10.20 14.21
CA THR A 108 -8.93 -11.45 14.38
C THR A 108 -9.78 -12.72 14.62
N ASN A 109 -11.02 -12.58 15.09
CA ASN A 109 -11.91 -13.73 15.39
C ASN A 109 -12.92 -14.02 14.28
N SER A 110 -12.85 -13.35 13.14
CA SER A 110 -13.81 -13.51 12.05
C SER A 110 -13.23 -14.35 10.93
N LYS A 111 -14.00 -15.34 10.48
CA LYS A 111 -13.72 -16.12 9.25
C LYS A 111 -14.51 -15.60 8.05
N LYS A 112 -15.03 -14.38 8.14
CA LYS A 112 -15.77 -13.77 7.03
C LYS A 112 -14.82 -13.25 5.95
N ASN A 113 -15.32 -13.18 4.72
CA ASN A 113 -14.62 -12.54 3.62
C ASN A 113 -14.40 -11.04 3.94
N ILE A 114 -13.34 -10.47 3.39
CA ILE A 114 -12.97 -9.08 3.60
C ILE A 114 -13.16 -8.33 2.28
N ARG A 115 -13.94 -7.26 2.32
CA ARG A 115 -14.06 -6.33 1.21
C ARG A 115 -13.24 -5.08 1.49
N ALA A 116 -12.13 -4.94 0.79
CA ALA A 116 -11.36 -3.72 0.78
C ALA A 116 -12.06 -2.66 -0.08
N ILE A 117 -12.17 -1.43 0.43
CA ILE A 117 -12.80 -0.29 -0.26
C ILE A 117 -11.97 0.96 0.02
N ILE A 118 -11.37 1.54 -1.01
CA ILE A 118 -10.59 2.78 -0.93
C ILE A 118 -11.35 3.87 -1.69
N LYS A 119 -11.66 4.99 -1.02
CA LYS A 119 -12.28 6.15 -1.63
C LYS A 119 -11.26 6.91 -2.49
N ASN A 120 -11.68 7.36 -3.66
CA ASN A 120 -10.94 8.28 -4.52
C ASN A 120 -11.82 9.46 -4.97
N ALA A 121 -11.26 10.42 -5.70
CA ALA A 121 -11.98 11.61 -6.16
C ALA A 121 -13.14 11.30 -7.13
N GLN A 122 -13.19 10.12 -7.75
CA GLN A 122 -14.17 9.72 -8.77
C GLN A 122 -15.11 8.61 -8.30
N GLY A 123 -14.95 8.15 -7.04
CA GLY A 123 -15.70 7.02 -6.49
C GLY A 123 -14.88 6.17 -5.56
N PHE A 124 -14.85 4.87 -5.82
CA PHE A 124 -14.20 3.88 -4.96
C PHE A 124 -13.43 2.85 -5.78
N TYR A 125 -12.31 2.39 -5.21
CA TYR A 125 -11.67 1.14 -5.62
C TYR A 125 -12.10 0.04 -4.66
N THR A 126 -12.39 -1.15 -5.16
CA THR A 126 -12.83 -2.28 -4.33
C THR A 126 -12.29 -3.60 -4.81
N GLN A 127 -12.05 -4.52 -3.87
CA GLN A 127 -11.64 -5.89 -4.13
C GLN A 127 -12.13 -6.79 -2.99
N LEU A 128 -12.50 -8.02 -3.31
CA LEU A 128 -12.93 -9.02 -2.34
C LEU A 128 -11.81 -10.02 -2.08
N PHE A 129 -11.60 -10.33 -0.80
CA PHE A 129 -10.63 -11.31 -0.31
C PHE A 129 -11.32 -12.33 0.59
N ASP A 130 -10.78 -13.53 0.67
CA ASP A 130 -11.16 -14.45 1.74
C ASP A 130 -10.48 -14.06 3.07
N PHE A 131 -10.80 -14.80 4.12
CA PHE A 131 -10.22 -14.55 5.45
C PHE A 131 -8.71 -14.89 5.53
N ASN A 132 -8.15 -15.61 4.56
CA ASN A 132 -6.71 -15.86 4.43
C ASN A 132 -5.99 -14.81 3.55
N LEU A 133 -6.70 -13.74 3.15
CA LEU A 133 -6.22 -12.67 2.27
C LEU A 133 -5.93 -13.12 0.83
N LEU A 134 -6.54 -14.23 0.39
CA LEU A 134 -6.51 -14.62 -1.01
C LEU A 134 -7.57 -13.83 -1.79
N PRO A 135 -7.23 -13.24 -2.96
CA PRO A 135 -8.17 -12.48 -3.74
C PRO A 135 -9.27 -13.39 -4.33
N LEU A 136 -10.53 -13.06 -4.05
CA LEU A 136 -11.73 -13.71 -4.61
C LEU A 136 -12.25 -12.97 -5.85
N SER A 137 -11.78 -11.74 -6.08
CA SER A 137 -12.08 -10.96 -7.29
C SER A 137 -10.87 -10.15 -7.73
N GLY A 138 -10.86 -9.69 -8.98
CA GLY A 138 -9.95 -8.64 -9.41
C GLY A 138 -10.28 -7.30 -8.75
N PRO A 139 -9.33 -6.35 -8.70
CA PRO A 139 -9.58 -4.98 -8.26
C PRO A 139 -10.45 -4.26 -9.29
N THR A 140 -11.43 -3.47 -8.82
CA THR A 140 -12.37 -2.74 -9.69
C THR A 140 -12.58 -1.30 -9.20
N ALA A 141 -12.93 -0.40 -10.13
CA ALA A 141 -13.38 0.95 -9.82
C ALA A 141 -14.92 1.01 -9.87
N ALA A 142 -15.54 1.67 -8.90
CA ALA A 142 -16.98 1.87 -8.80
C ALA A 142 -17.32 3.30 -8.42
N ARG A 143 -18.46 3.84 -8.91
CA ARG A 143 -18.94 5.19 -8.53
C ARG A 143 -19.57 5.21 -7.14
N GLU A 144 -20.18 4.10 -6.74
CA GLU A 144 -20.82 3.94 -5.43
C GLU A 144 -20.31 2.67 -4.73
N PRO A 145 -20.21 2.66 -3.39
CA PRO A 145 -19.66 1.51 -2.65
C PRO A 145 -20.48 0.24 -2.79
N GLY A 146 -21.73 0.34 -3.17
CA GLY A 146 -22.70 -0.76 -3.29
C GLY A 146 -23.23 -1.02 -4.70
N SER A 147 -22.66 -0.36 -5.75
CA SER A 147 -23.11 -0.57 -7.13
C SER A 147 -22.86 -2.02 -7.59
N LYS A 148 -23.74 -2.50 -8.46
CA LYS A 148 -24.01 -3.86 -8.97
C LYS A 148 -22.94 -4.96 -8.90
N CYS A 149 -21.69 -4.64 -8.78
CA CYS A 149 -20.63 -5.66 -8.72
C CYS A 149 -20.45 -6.27 -7.33
N HIS A 150 -20.94 -5.62 -6.25
CA HIS A 150 -20.53 -6.02 -4.90
C HIS A 150 -21.49 -5.51 -3.83
N ALA A 151 -22.70 -6.07 -3.74
CA ALA A 151 -23.57 -5.81 -2.59
C ALA A 151 -22.79 -6.04 -1.28
N ILE A 152 -22.86 -5.10 -0.34
CA ILE A 152 -22.36 -5.31 1.02
C ILE A 152 -23.25 -6.41 1.61
N SER A 153 -22.76 -7.65 1.62
CA SER A 153 -23.50 -8.76 2.20
C SER A 153 -23.14 -8.88 3.68
N SER A 154 -24.06 -9.43 4.46
CA SER A 154 -23.83 -9.76 5.88
C SER A 154 -22.62 -10.70 6.10
N ASP A 155 -22.10 -11.31 5.02
CA ASP A 155 -21.03 -12.29 5.04
C ASP A 155 -19.64 -11.67 4.79
N CYS A 156 -19.56 -10.36 4.58
CA CYS A 156 -18.31 -9.64 4.36
C CYS A 156 -18.08 -8.61 5.46
N ILE A 157 -16.81 -8.46 5.88
CA ILE A 157 -16.35 -7.34 6.71
C ILE A 157 -15.85 -6.24 5.78
N THR A 158 -16.28 -5.01 6.05
CA THR A 158 -15.79 -3.82 5.37
C THR A 158 -15.38 -2.79 6.41
N HIS A 159 -14.30 -2.08 6.15
CA HIS A 159 -13.87 -0.93 6.95
C HIS A 159 -13.35 0.13 6.00
N MET A 160 -14.11 1.23 5.84
CA MET A 160 -13.78 2.26 4.84
C MET A 160 -12.75 3.29 5.33
N ASP A 161 -12.66 3.51 6.64
CA ASP A 161 -11.86 4.58 7.23
C ASP A 161 -10.50 4.10 7.79
N CYS A 162 -9.88 3.12 7.15
CA CYS A 162 -8.51 2.75 7.49
C CYS A 162 -7.56 3.87 7.05
N ASN A 163 -6.98 4.57 8.00
CA ASN A 163 -5.94 5.58 7.72
C ASN A 163 -4.62 4.87 7.36
N LEU A 164 -4.56 4.32 6.15
CA LEU A 164 -3.43 3.54 5.65
C LEU A 164 -2.17 4.39 5.52
N ASN A 165 -1.03 3.77 5.66
CA ASN A 165 0.29 4.35 5.43
C ASN A 165 1.31 3.26 5.14
N ALA A 166 2.54 3.64 4.85
CA ALA A 166 3.63 2.74 4.48
C ALA A 166 3.88 1.60 5.49
N SER A 167 3.62 1.81 6.80
CA SER A 167 3.82 0.73 7.78
C SER A 167 2.90 -0.46 7.55
N HIS A 168 1.65 -0.22 7.14
CA HIS A 168 0.72 -1.31 6.82
C HIS A 168 1.18 -2.13 5.61
N ALA A 169 1.77 -1.46 4.61
CA ALA A 169 2.38 -2.14 3.46
C ALA A 169 3.61 -2.96 3.88
N GLY A 170 4.46 -2.38 4.71
CA GLY A 170 5.63 -3.07 5.28
C GLY A 170 5.23 -4.29 6.13
N LEU A 171 4.21 -4.15 6.98
CA LEU A 171 3.68 -5.26 7.78
C LEU A 171 3.09 -6.39 6.92
N LEU A 172 2.39 -6.07 5.83
CA LEU A 172 1.89 -7.07 4.90
C LEU A 172 3.04 -7.85 4.25
N VAL A 173 4.11 -7.17 3.81
CA VAL A 173 5.30 -7.83 3.25
C VAL A 173 6.01 -8.67 4.32
N HIS A 174 6.16 -8.14 5.53
CA HIS A 174 6.73 -8.87 6.67
C HIS A 174 5.94 -10.15 6.99
N TYR A 175 4.60 -10.06 7.02
CA TYR A 175 3.71 -11.20 7.21
C TYR A 175 3.90 -12.24 6.11
N ARG A 176 3.94 -11.83 4.84
CA ARG A 176 4.13 -12.72 3.70
C ARG A 176 5.49 -13.41 3.71
N LEU A 177 6.56 -12.69 4.02
CA LEU A 177 7.91 -13.26 4.14
C LEU A 177 7.98 -14.30 5.28
N LYS A 178 7.43 -13.98 6.45
CA LYS A 178 7.37 -14.93 7.59
C LYS A 178 6.59 -16.20 7.26
N ASN A 179 5.52 -16.09 6.50
CA ASN A 179 4.65 -17.22 6.13
C ASN A 179 5.03 -17.86 4.80
N LYS A 180 6.17 -17.49 4.20
CA LYS A 180 6.65 -17.99 2.90
C LYS A 180 5.59 -17.89 1.79
N GLN A 181 4.78 -16.82 1.85
CA GLN A 181 3.78 -16.53 0.83
C GLN A 181 4.42 -15.82 -0.36
N LYS A 182 3.74 -15.92 -1.52
CA LYS A 182 4.19 -15.25 -2.74
C LYS A 182 4.17 -13.72 -2.56
N LEU A 183 5.25 -13.08 -2.98
CA LEU A 183 5.37 -11.64 -3.12
C LEU A 183 5.28 -11.25 -4.59
N ASN A 184 4.69 -10.10 -4.86
CA ASN A 184 4.47 -9.64 -6.22
C ASN A 184 5.66 -8.78 -6.70
N GLU A 185 5.93 -8.84 -7.98
CA GLU A 185 6.81 -7.91 -8.67
C GLU A 185 6.19 -6.50 -8.67
N VAL A 186 7.01 -5.49 -8.96
CA VAL A 186 6.56 -4.11 -9.00
C VAL A 186 5.93 -3.81 -10.36
N GLU A 187 4.61 -3.83 -10.40
CA GLU A 187 3.80 -3.48 -11.56
C GLU A 187 2.75 -2.44 -11.16
N ALA A 188 2.72 -1.30 -11.86
CA ALA A 188 1.80 -0.21 -11.54
C ALA A 188 0.35 -0.62 -11.79
N LEU A 189 -0.52 -0.43 -10.79
CA LEU A 189 -1.95 -0.78 -10.86
C LEU A 189 -2.80 0.47 -11.10
N TYR A 190 -3.19 0.70 -12.34
CA TYR A 190 -4.11 1.76 -12.75
C TYR A 190 -5.51 1.18 -12.99
N LEU A 191 -6.52 1.64 -12.25
CA LEU A 191 -7.92 1.24 -12.42
C LEU A 191 -8.78 2.30 -13.12
N ASN A 192 -8.29 3.53 -13.20
CA ASN A 192 -8.92 4.62 -13.93
C ASN A 192 -8.00 5.11 -15.04
N GLU A 193 -8.58 5.49 -16.19
CA GLU A 193 -7.85 6.18 -17.23
C GLU A 193 -7.36 7.56 -16.73
N PRO A 194 -6.15 7.98 -17.09
CA PRO A 194 -5.66 9.33 -16.79
C PRO A 194 -6.60 10.39 -17.32
N GLN A 195 -6.89 11.43 -16.52
CA GLN A 195 -7.87 12.47 -16.88
C GLN A 195 -7.53 13.22 -18.18
N TYR A 196 -6.26 13.34 -18.55
CA TYR A 196 -5.82 13.98 -19.80
C TYR A 196 -6.21 13.20 -21.06
N MET A 197 -6.57 11.92 -20.97
CA MET A 197 -7.07 11.13 -22.10
C MET A 197 -8.56 11.36 -22.39
N LYS A 198 -9.28 12.07 -21.52
CA LYS A 198 -10.73 12.35 -21.70
C LYS A 198 -11.02 13.65 -22.43
N SER A 199 -9.99 14.40 -22.81
CA SER A 199 -10.09 15.70 -23.51
C SER A 199 -9.69 15.61 -25.02
N LEU A 200 -9.63 14.43 -25.57
CA LEU A 200 -9.53 14.14 -27.00
C LEU A 200 -10.80 13.47 -27.48
#